data_1bca2917ed508501fc5f4ec33ded90cc
#
_entry.id   1bca2917ed508501fc5f4ec33ded90cc
#
_cell.length_a   1.000
_cell.length_b   1.000
_cell.length_c   1.000
_cell.angle_alpha   90.00
_cell.angle_beta   90.00
_cell.angle_gamma   90.00
#
_symmetry.space_group_name_H-M   'P 1'
#
loop_
_entity.id
_entity.type
_entity.pdbx_description
1 polymer ?
#
loop_
_entity_poly.entity_id
_entity_poly.type
_entity_poly.pdbx_seq_one_letter_code
_entity_poly.pdbx_strand_id
1 'polypeptide(L)'
;GILAFLKGKLCPGIEAVLDLVKFDEKLADCDLVLTGEGRFDSQSIRGKVISGVSKRAREKNVPVVVIAGSVDKEMESVSADPASGIAAVFSINRQAMDYSESKPFSRVNYQYTLENVLRTLRAAEHFR
;
A
#
# COMPACT_ATOMS: atom_id res chain seq x y z
N GLY A 1 -11.84 -10.89 -6.06
CA GLY A 1 -12.00 -10.27 -4.74
C GLY A 1 -12.93 -11.08 -3.84
N ILE A 2 -12.70 -11.02 -2.55
CA ILE A 2 -13.58 -11.63 -1.56
C ILE A 2 -14.75 -10.68 -1.31
N LEU A 3 -15.98 -11.18 -1.40
CA LEU A 3 -17.18 -10.46 -1.00
C LEU A 3 -17.50 -10.79 0.46
N ALA A 4 -17.93 -9.79 1.22
CA ALA A 4 -18.41 -9.95 2.58
C ALA A 4 -19.88 -9.57 2.69
N PHE A 5 -20.59 -10.23 3.62
CA PHE A 5 -21.99 -9.97 3.93
C PHE A 5 -22.10 -9.16 5.22
N LEU A 6 -22.40 -7.89 5.12
CA LEU A 6 -22.45 -6.95 6.25
C LEU A 6 -23.82 -6.29 6.31
N LYS A 7 -24.50 -6.42 7.47
CA LYS A 7 -25.82 -5.82 7.70
C LYS A 7 -26.83 -6.13 6.60
N GLY A 8 -26.81 -7.36 6.06
CA GLY A 8 -27.68 -7.81 4.99
C GLY A 8 -27.33 -7.28 3.60
N LYS A 9 -26.17 -6.64 3.42
CA LYS A 9 -25.66 -6.16 2.11
C LYS A 9 -24.40 -6.90 1.71
N LEU A 10 -24.31 -7.25 0.43
CA LEU A 10 -23.10 -7.79 -0.16
C LEU A 10 -22.15 -6.63 -0.48
N CYS A 11 -20.92 -6.67 0.01
CA CYS A 11 -19.93 -5.64 -0.26
C CYS A 11 -18.54 -6.28 -0.50
N PRO A 12 -17.61 -5.57 -1.17
CA PRO A 12 -16.22 -6.02 -1.28
C PRO A 12 -15.61 -6.26 0.10
N GLY A 13 -14.86 -7.36 0.25
CA GLY A 13 -14.29 -7.75 1.55
C GLY A 13 -13.41 -6.68 2.19
N ILE A 14 -12.65 -5.94 1.36
CA ILE A 14 -11.80 -4.85 1.86
C ILE A 14 -12.64 -3.71 2.46
N GLU A 15 -13.74 -3.33 1.84
CA GLU A 15 -14.61 -2.28 2.37
C GLU A 15 -15.19 -2.66 3.73
N ALA A 16 -15.64 -3.92 3.87
CA ALA A 16 -16.13 -4.43 5.14
C ALA A 16 -15.07 -4.40 6.26
N VAL A 17 -13.83 -4.78 5.92
CA VAL A 17 -12.72 -4.75 6.89
C VAL A 17 -12.38 -3.33 7.29
N LEU A 18 -12.28 -2.40 6.34
CA LEU A 18 -11.98 -1.00 6.61
C LEU A 18 -13.05 -0.34 7.51
N ASP A 19 -14.33 -0.68 7.29
CA ASP A 19 -15.43 -0.21 8.16
C ASP A 19 -15.31 -0.79 9.57
N LEU A 20 -15.04 -2.09 9.69
CA LEU A 20 -14.91 -2.76 10.98
C LEU A 20 -13.77 -2.19 11.84
N VAL A 21 -12.65 -1.85 11.21
CA VAL A 21 -11.50 -1.27 11.93
C VAL A 21 -11.61 0.26 12.08
N LYS A 22 -12.70 0.86 11.63
CA LYS A 22 -12.93 2.31 11.66
C LYS A 22 -11.78 3.09 11.00
N PHE A 23 -11.40 2.65 9.82
CA PHE A 23 -10.23 3.16 9.11
C PHE A 23 -10.34 4.67 8.85
N ASP A 24 -11.51 5.16 8.45
CA ASP A 24 -11.73 6.59 8.17
C ASP A 24 -11.53 7.47 9.41
N GLU A 25 -11.90 6.99 10.59
CA GLU A 25 -11.65 7.71 11.85
C GLU A 25 -10.14 7.78 12.14
N LYS A 26 -9.40 6.71 11.86
CA LYS A 26 -7.95 6.67 12.05
C LYS A 26 -7.21 7.57 11.07
N LEU A 27 -7.73 7.73 9.85
CA LEU A 27 -7.14 8.63 8.86
C LEU A 27 -7.19 10.10 9.26
N ALA A 28 -8.14 10.51 10.11
CA ALA A 28 -8.29 11.90 10.53
C ALA A 28 -7.03 12.46 11.24
N ASP A 29 -6.29 11.59 11.95
CA ASP A 29 -5.06 11.95 12.68
C ASP A 29 -3.79 11.37 12.02
N CYS A 30 -3.89 11.01 10.74
CA CYS A 30 -2.82 10.31 10.03
C CYS A 30 -2.18 11.19 8.97
N ASP A 31 -0.85 11.27 8.97
CA ASP A 31 -0.07 12.02 7.97
C ASP A 31 0.33 11.16 6.77
N LEU A 32 0.39 9.84 6.96
CA LEU A 32 0.83 8.90 5.94
C LEU A 32 0.25 7.52 6.23
N VAL A 33 -0.15 6.81 5.18
CA VAL A 33 -0.49 5.38 5.23
C VAL A 33 0.62 4.57 4.61
N LEU A 34 1.13 3.58 5.34
CA LEU A 34 2.02 2.54 4.81
C LEU A 34 1.21 1.26 4.61
N THR A 35 1.22 0.73 3.42
CA THR A 35 0.54 -0.53 3.09
C THR A 35 1.49 -1.50 2.40
N GLY A 36 1.26 -2.80 2.61
CA GLY A 36 2.09 -3.86 2.06
C GLY A 36 1.32 -4.81 1.14
N GLU A 37 2.02 -5.33 0.13
CA GLU A 37 1.48 -6.33 -0.78
C GLU A 37 2.60 -7.28 -1.22
N GLY A 38 2.28 -8.56 -1.43
CA GLY A 38 3.24 -9.52 -1.94
C GLY A 38 3.68 -9.19 -3.35
N ARG A 39 2.72 -8.93 -4.23
CA ARG A 39 2.94 -8.48 -5.62
C ARG A 39 1.99 -7.34 -5.94
N PHE A 40 2.56 -6.23 -6.36
CA PHE A 40 1.80 -5.08 -6.82
C PHE A 40 1.64 -5.16 -8.34
N ASP A 41 0.46 -5.56 -8.78
CA ASP A 41 0.08 -5.82 -10.16
C ASP A 41 -1.30 -5.22 -10.49
N SER A 42 -1.77 -5.39 -11.71
CA SER A 42 -3.09 -4.91 -12.16
C SER A 42 -4.26 -5.44 -11.33
N GLN A 43 -4.11 -6.59 -10.68
CA GLN A 43 -5.15 -7.13 -9.80
C GLN A 43 -5.19 -6.39 -8.45
N SER A 44 -4.08 -5.85 -8.00
CA SER A 44 -4.00 -5.08 -6.74
C SER A 44 -4.86 -3.82 -6.76
N ILE A 45 -5.17 -3.30 -7.96
CA ILE A 45 -5.98 -2.10 -8.18
C ILE A 45 -7.47 -2.43 -8.38
N ARG A 46 -7.80 -3.68 -8.70
CA ARG A 46 -9.18 -4.09 -8.95
C ARG A 46 -9.86 -4.65 -7.69
N GLY A 47 -10.24 -3.78 -6.75
CA GLY A 47 -11.06 -4.14 -5.59
C GLY A 47 -10.33 -4.94 -4.50
N LYS A 48 -9.00 -4.85 -4.45
CA LYS A 48 -8.16 -5.46 -3.41
C LYS A 48 -7.73 -4.45 -2.35
N VAL A 49 -6.91 -4.89 -1.42
CA VAL A 49 -6.52 -4.11 -0.23
C VAL A 49 -5.97 -2.75 -0.59
N ILE A 50 -5.02 -2.67 -1.52
CA ILE A 50 -4.38 -1.39 -1.89
C ILE A 50 -5.39 -0.42 -2.46
N SER A 51 -6.29 -0.85 -3.36
CA SER A 51 -7.28 0.04 -3.95
C SER A 51 -8.29 0.57 -2.93
N GLY A 52 -8.74 -0.25 -1.99
CA GLY A 52 -9.64 0.18 -0.93
C GLY A 52 -8.97 1.18 0.02
N VAL A 53 -7.75 0.88 0.44
CA VAL A 53 -6.95 1.74 1.32
C VAL A 53 -6.65 3.08 0.64
N SER A 54 -6.13 3.06 -0.60
CA SER A 54 -5.73 4.29 -1.31
C SER A 54 -6.93 5.18 -1.65
N LYS A 55 -8.08 4.59 -2.00
CA LYS A 55 -9.31 5.34 -2.23
C LYS A 55 -9.73 6.15 -1.00
N ARG A 56 -9.84 5.48 0.17
CA ARG A 56 -10.26 6.14 1.40
C ARG A 56 -9.23 7.14 1.91
N ALA A 57 -7.95 6.82 1.82
CA ALA A 57 -6.88 7.74 2.20
C ALA A 57 -6.90 9.01 1.32
N ARG A 58 -7.11 8.86 0.01
CA ARG A 58 -7.25 9.98 -0.91
C ARG A 58 -8.44 10.89 -0.56
N GLU A 59 -9.59 10.33 -0.19
CA GLU A 59 -10.76 11.10 0.25
C GLU A 59 -10.48 11.97 1.49
N LYS A 60 -9.49 11.59 2.27
CA LYS A 60 -9.00 12.34 3.45
C LYS A 60 -7.71 13.13 3.19
N ASN A 61 -7.24 13.17 1.94
CA ASN A 61 -5.95 13.79 1.57
C ASN A 61 -4.74 13.22 2.30
N VAL A 62 -4.77 11.95 2.66
CA VAL A 62 -3.65 11.25 3.29
C VAL A 62 -2.89 10.46 2.22
N PRO A 63 -1.59 10.70 2.01
CA PRO A 63 -0.80 9.97 1.03
C PRO A 63 -0.60 8.51 1.43
N VAL A 64 -0.51 7.64 0.43
CA VAL A 64 -0.27 6.21 0.63
C VAL A 64 1.08 5.82 0.02
N VAL A 65 1.90 5.13 0.79
CA VAL A 65 3.13 4.49 0.31
C VAL A 65 2.93 2.98 0.31
N VAL A 66 3.20 2.36 -0.82
CA VAL A 66 3.10 0.91 -1.01
C VAL A 66 4.50 0.30 -0.91
N ILE A 67 4.64 -0.74 -0.09
CA ILE A 67 5.85 -1.56 0.00
C ILE A 67 5.50 -2.98 -0.44
N ALA A 68 6.07 -3.44 -1.55
CA ALA A 68 5.70 -4.71 -2.17
C ALA A 68 6.90 -5.65 -2.36
N GLY A 69 6.63 -6.95 -2.38
CA GLY A 69 7.63 -7.96 -2.70
C GLY A 69 8.12 -7.83 -4.15
N SER A 70 7.20 -7.59 -5.06
CA SER A 70 7.49 -7.25 -6.45
C SER A 70 6.51 -6.20 -6.98
N VAL A 71 6.94 -5.44 -7.98
CA VAL A 71 6.14 -4.41 -8.64
C VAL A 71 6.17 -4.67 -10.14
N ASP A 72 5.02 -4.88 -10.74
CA ASP A 72 4.92 -5.08 -12.18
C ASP A 72 5.09 -3.75 -12.91
N LYS A 73 5.74 -3.78 -14.07
CA LYS A 73 6.07 -2.59 -14.86
C LYS A 73 4.84 -1.74 -15.20
N GLU A 74 3.71 -2.37 -15.44
CA GLU A 74 2.44 -1.68 -15.73
C GLU A 74 1.94 -0.80 -14.57
N MET A 75 2.45 -1.03 -13.35
CA MET A 75 2.09 -0.24 -12.17
C MET A 75 2.81 1.11 -12.09
N GLU A 76 3.83 1.33 -12.92
CA GLU A 76 4.53 2.62 -12.99
C GLU A 76 3.56 3.76 -13.37
N SER A 77 2.71 3.54 -14.39
CA SER A 77 1.73 4.53 -14.83
C SER A 77 0.64 4.78 -13.79
N VAL A 78 0.25 3.74 -13.06
CA VAL A 78 -0.78 3.83 -12.02
C VAL A 78 -0.26 4.59 -10.81
N SER A 79 0.95 4.28 -10.36
CA SER A 79 1.56 4.98 -9.22
C SER A 79 1.91 6.43 -9.54
N ALA A 80 2.17 6.75 -10.81
CA ALA A 80 2.42 8.11 -11.27
C ALA A 80 1.15 8.95 -11.43
N ASP A 81 -0.03 8.33 -11.48
CA ASP A 81 -1.30 9.04 -11.59
C ASP A 81 -1.72 9.61 -10.21
N PRO A 82 -1.83 10.94 -10.06
CA PRO A 82 -2.30 11.55 -8.81
C PRO A 82 -3.68 11.07 -8.37
N ALA A 83 -4.51 10.62 -9.31
CA ALA A 83 -5.84 10.08 -9.01
C ALA A 83 -5.79 8.73 -8.26
N SER A 84 -4.67 8.03 -8.28
CA SER A 84 -4.49 6.77 -7.55
C SER A 84 -4.48 6.94 -6.03
N GLY A 85 -4.07 8.10 -5.53
CA GLY A 85 -3.82 8.34 -4.11
C GLY A 85 -2.53 7.70 -3.59
N ILE A 86 -1.74 7.09 -4.48
CA ILE A 86 -0.46 6.44 -4.15
C ILE A 86 0.66 7.47 -4.34
N ALA A 87 1.36 7.78 -3.27
CA ALA A 87 2.47 8.75 -3.29
C ALA A 87 3.79 8.12 -3.74
N ALA A 88 4.03 6.86 -3.37
CA ALA A 88 5.23 6.12 -3.76
C ALA A 88 5.03 4.61 -3.66
N VAL A 89 5.80 3.87 -4.46
CA VAL A 89 5.85 2.40 -4.44
C VAL A 89 7.30 1.96 -4.32
N PHE A 90 7.57 1.06 -3.40
CA PHE A 90 8.89 0.47 -3.18
C PHE A 90 8.83 -1.05 -3.30
N SER A 91 9.80 -1.63 -4.02
CA SER A 91 10.05 -3.06 -3.96
C SER A 91 11.05 -3.37 -2.84
N ILE A 92 10.82 -4.47 -2.10
CA ILE A 92 11.76 -4.96 -1.10
C ILE A 92 12.94 -5.74 -1.69
N ASN A 93 12.92 -6.01 -3.01
CA ASN A 93 13.99 -6.72 -3.68
C ASN A 93 15.24 -5.83 -3.79
N ARG A 94 16.26 -6.17 -3.02
CA ARG A 94 17.52 -5.42 -2.96
C ARG A 94 18.50 -5.83 -4.07
N GLN A 95 18.31 -7.01 -4.62
CA GLN A 95 19.11 -7.60 -5.68
C GLN A 95 18.21 -8.31 -6.67
N ALA A 96 18.63 -8.38 -7.92
CA ALA A 96 17.94 -9.19 -8.91
C ALA A 96 18.16 -10.66 -8.60
N MET A 97 17.10 -11.37 -8.24
CA MET A 97 17.11 -12.80 -7.96
C MET A 97 15.69 -13.36 -8.12
N ASP A 98 15.60 -14.66 -8.31
CA ASP A 98 14.32 -15.35 -8.42
C ASP A 98 13.57 -15.35 -7.07
N TYR A 99 12.24 -15.48 -7.15
CA TYR A 99 11.38 -15.48 -5.98
C TYR A 99 11.77 -16.55 -4.94
N SER A 100 12.15 -17.74 -5.39
CA SER A 100 12.59 -18.82 -4.50
C SER A 100 13.83 -18.46 -3.68
N GLU A 101 14.72 -17.67 -4.27
CA GLU A 101 15.94 -17.19 -3.63
C GLU A 101 15.66 -15.98 -2.72
N SER A 102 14.76 -15.08 -3.13
CA SER A 102 14.44 -13.86 -2.38
C SER A 102 13.51 -14.10 -1.20
N LYS A 103 12.63 -15.10 -1.29
CA LYS A 103 11.62 -15.41 -0.27
C LYS A 103 12.18 -15.55 1.16
N PRO A 104 13.29 -16.27 1.42
CA PRO A 104 13.86 -16.40 2.76
C PRO A 104 14.29 -15.06 3.39
N PHE A 105 14.58 -14.06 2.55
CA PHE A 105 15.04 -12.73 2.98
C PHE A 105 13.92 -11.69 3.05
N SER A 106 12.69 -12.05 2.73
CA SER A 106 11.56 -11.12 2.62
C SER A 106 11.39 -10.26 3.87
N ARG A 107 11.47 -10.86 5.06
CA ARG A 107 11.33 -10.12 6.33
C ARG A 107 12.43 -9.08 6.52
N VAL A 108 13.69 -9.49 6.32
CA VAL A 108 14.86 -8.60 6.49
C VAL A 108 14.84 -7.50 5.44
N ASN A 109 14.50 -7.82 4.20
CA ASN A 109 14.39 -6.86 3.11
C ASN A 109 13.25 -5.87 3.33
N TYR A 110 12.10 -6.34 3.82
CA TYR A 110 10.98 -5.47 4.18
C TYR A 110 11.38 -4.47 5.27
N GLN A 111 11.97 -4.97 6.35
CA GLN A 111 12.45 -4.12 7.46
C GLN A 111 13.44 -3.07 6.97
N TYR A 112 14.42 -3.47 6.18
CA TYR A 112 15.41 -2.55 5.61
C TYR A 112 14.76 -1.47 4.73
N THR A 113 13.84 -1.85 3.85
CA THR A 113 13.13 -0.91 2.99
C THR A 113 12.31 0.06 3.81
N LEU A 114 11.54 -0.43 4.79
CA LEU A 114 10.73 0.41 5.68
C LEU A 114 11.59 1.41 6.45
N GLU A 115 12.71 0.97 7.03
CA GLU A 115 13.63 1.85 7.74
C GLU A 115 14.17 2.97 6.85
N ASN A 116 14.50 2.66 5.59
CA ASN A 116 14.97 3.68 4.65
C ASN A 116 13.87 4.67 4.25
N VAL A 117 12.64 4.20 4.06
CA VAL A 117 11.48 5.09 3.85
C VAL A 117 11.31 6.06 5.01
N LEU A 118 11.32 5.54 6.24
CA LEU A 118 11.17 6.37 7.45
C LEU A 118 12.34 7.35 7.65
N ARG A 119 13.58 6.93 7.35
CA ARG A 119 14.75 7.82 7.37
C ARG A 119 14.63 8.94 6.33
N THR A 120 14.13 8.63 5.14
CA THR A 120 13.90 9.62 4.08
C THR A 120 12.89 10.66 4.51
N LEU A 121 11.77 10.22 5.10
CA LEU A 121 10.73 11.12 5.63
C LEU A 121 11.30 12.04 6.72
N ARG A 122 12.09 11.50 7.66
CA ARG A 122 12.75 12.29 8.70
C ARG A 122 13.74 13.31 8.09
N ALA A 123 14.52 12.90 7.11
CA ALA A 123 15.45 13.81 6.44
C ALA A 123 14.71 14.94 5.68
N ALA A 124 13.56 14.65 5.09
CA ALA A 124 12.74 15.62 4.37
C ALA A 124 12.19 16.74 5.28
N GLU A 125 12.08 16.54 6.57
CA GLU A 125 11.69 17.60 7.53
C GLU A 125 12.63 18.79 7.51
N HIS A 126 13.90 18.58 7.13
CA HIS A 126 14.90 19.67 7.01
C HIS A 126 14.70 20.55 5.77
N PHE A 127 13.86 20.15 4.82
CA PHE A 127 13.59 20.89 3.59
C PHE A 127 12.33 21.76 3.65
N ARG A 128 11.70 21.78 4.77
CA ARG A 128 10.49 22.60 5.00
C ARG A 128 10.82 24.05 5.34
#